data_10378ead7e93e54eb8012a35d6cf6224
#
_entry.id   10378ead7e93e54eb8012a35d6cf6224
#
_cell.length_a   1.000
_cell.length_b   1.000
_cell.length_c   1.000
_cell.angle_alpha   90.00
_cell.angle_beta   90.00
_cell.angle_gamma   90.00
#
_symmetry.space_group_name_H-M   'P 1'
#
loop_
_entity.id
_entity.type
_entity.pdbx_description
1 polymer ?
#
loop_
_entity_poly.entity_id
_entity_poly.type
_entity_poly.pdbx_seq_one_letter_code
_entity_poly.pdbx_strand_id
1 'polypeptide(L)'
;IEVLVEVDVGAHRCGVLPGAPALELAGAIAGEPGLRFAGLHAYHGAAQHLRRPAERRAAIARAAELASETKSLIERAGIDCGTVTGAGTGTFALERDSGVYNELQPGSYVFMDADYGRNERDADETRFEQSLFVWTTVMSTPAPDRAIVDAGLKAFAVDSGMPLFSDAPGLELTKASDEHGVVRVAAGSAGPKLGDRLKLVPGHCDPTVNLYDWIVAVRNDQVEALWPVAARGALT
;
A
#
# COMPACT_ATOMS: atom_id res chain seq x y z
N ILE A 1 -19.78 -11.71 -17.97
CA ILE A 1 -18.72 -11.15 -17.11
C ILE A 1 -19.11 -9.74 -16.75
N GLU A 2 -18.98 -9.37 -15.46
CA GLU A 2 -19.12 -7.99 -14.99
C GLU A 2 -17.81 -7.24 -15.24
N VAL A 3 -17.92 -6.03 -15.78
CA VAL A 3 -16.79 -5.20 -16.17
C VAL A 3 -16.94 -3.78 -15.61
N LEU A 4 -15.88 -3.26 -15.04
CA LEU A 4 -15.76 -1.86 -14.64
C LEU A 4 -14.89 -1.11 -15.66
N VAL A 5 -15.22 0.15 -15.93
CA VAL A 5 -14.37 1.03 -16.70
C VAL A 5 -13.43 1.77 -15.73
N GLU A 6 -12.11 1.57 -15.90
CA GLU A 6 -11.13 2.35 -15.14
C GLU A 6 -11.01 3.76 -15.72
N VAL A 7 -11.06 4.74 -14.82
CA VAL A 7 -10.99 6.16 -15.15
C VAL A 7 -9.75 6.77 -14.48
N ASP A 8 -8.91 7.46 -15.24
CA ASP A 8 -7.78 8.19 -14.68
C ASP A 8 -8.26 9.44 -13.93
N VAL A 9 -8.32 9.33 -12.60
CA VAL A 9 -8.71 10.42 -11.71
C VAL A 9 -7.50 11.11 -11.07
N GLY A 10 -6.29 10.89 -11.61
CA GLY A 10 -5.05 11.53 -11.16
C GLY A 10 -3.91 10.57 -10.86
N ALA A 11 -4.09 9.26 -11.04
CA ALA A 11 -3.04 8.26 -10.87
C ALA A 11 -2.04 8.26 -12.05
N HIS A 12 -2.49 8.65 -13.24
CA HIS A 12 -1.71 8.61 -14.50
C HIS A 12 -1.06 7.25 -14.77
N ARG A 13 -1.79 6.17 -14.48
CA ARG A 13 -1.32 4.80 -14.64
C ARG A 13 -2.09 4.06 -15.73
N CYS A 14 -3.33 3.73 -15.47
CA CYS A 14 -4.26 3.07 -16.38
C CYS A 14 -5.57 3.85 -16.41
N GLY A 15 -6.50 3.41 -17.25
CA GLY A 15 -7.82 4.01 -17.38
C GLY A 15 -7.92 5.01 -18.52
N VAL A 16 -9.17 5.23 -18.93
CA VAL A 16 -9.52 6.26 -19.89
C VAL A 16 -9.71 7.62 -19.20
N LEU A 17 -9.72 8.70 -19.97
CA LEU A 17 -10.03 10.01 -19.40
C LEU A 17 -11.48 10.04 -18.88
N PRO A 18 -11.74 10.80 -17.81
CA PRO A 18 -13.11 11.03 -17.31
C PRO A 18 -14.03 11.64 -18.37
N GLY A 19 -15.32 11.38 -18.23
CA GLY A 19 -16.34 11.95 -19.09
C GLY A 19 -16.58 11.17 -20.37
N ALA A 20 -16.51 11.80 -21.55
CA ALA A 20 -16.90 11.20 -22.82
C ALA A 20 -16.17 9.91 -23.19
N PRO A 21 -14.84 9.76 -23.00
CA PRO A 21 -14.15 8.50 -23.27
C PRO A 21 -14.64 7.34 -22.40
N ALA A 22 -14.97 7.61 -21.14
CA ALA A 22 -15.53 6.58 -20.25
C ALA A 22 -16.97 6.20 -20.65
N LEU A 23 -17.78 7.16 -21.07
CA LEU A 23 -19.11 6.89 -21.61
C LEU A 23 -19.05 6.02 -22.88
N GLU A 24 -18.14 6.34 -23.81
CA GLU A 24 -17.95 5.56 -25.04
C GLU A 24 -17.62 4.09 -24.72
N LEU A 25 -16.67 3.87 -23.80
CA LEU A 25 -16.26 2.53 -23.39
C LEU A 25 -17.39 1.78 -22.64
N ALA A 26 -18.11 2.49 -21.74
CA ALA A 26 -19.27 1.92 -21.06
C ALA A 26 -20.37 1.49 -22.05
N GLY A 27 -20.62 2.31 -23.08
CA GLY A 27 -21.55 1.98 -24.15
C GLY A 27 -21.14 0.76 -24.98
N ALA A 28 -19.85 0.66 -25.32
CA ALA A 28 -19.30 -0.49 -26.00
C ALA A 28 -19.47 -1.79 -25.17
N ILE A 29 -19.17 -1.74 -23.87
CA ILE A 29 -19.35 -2.87 -22.95
C ILE A 29 -20.83 -3.26 -22.85
N ALA A 30 -21.72 -2.28 -22.70
CA ALA A 30 -23.17 -2.52 -22.58
C ALA A 30 -23.78 -3.13 -23.86
N GLY A 31 -23.18 -2.88 -25.03
CA GLY A 31 -23.59 -3.47 -26.32
C GLY A 31 -22.99 -4.82 -26.63
N GLU A 32 -22.01 -5.28 -25.86
CA GLU A 32 -21.27 -6.52 -26.18
C GLU A 32 -21.90 -7.74 -25.50
N PRO A 33 -22.31 -8.78 -26.29
CA PRO A 33 -22.86 -9.99 -25.71
C PRO A 33 -21.90 -10.68 -24.74
N GLY A 34 -22.40 -11.02 -23.55
CA GLY A 34 -21.62 -11.73 -22.52
C GLY A 34 -20.87 -10.79 -21.57
N LEU A 35 -20.90 -9.47 -21.80
CA LEU A 35 -20.41 -8.46 -20.87
C LEU A 35 -21.59 -7.73 -20.18
N ARG A 36 -21.36 -7.28 -18.98
CA ARG A 36 -22.24 -6.40 -18.23
C ARG A 36 -21.41 -5.25 -17.65
N PHE A 37 -21.72 -4.03 -18.08
CA PHE A 37 -21.14 -2.86 -17.44
C PHE A 37 -21.68 -2.77 -16.01
N ALA A 38 -20.79 -2.70 -15.02
CA ALA A 38 -21.14 -2.65 -13.61
C ALA A 38 -20.83 -1.30 -12.94
N GLY A 39 -19.97 -0.49 -13.58
CA GLY A 39 -19.62 0.82 -13.02
C GLY A 39 -18.21 1.28 -13.34
N LEU A 40 -17.68 2.14 -12.48
CA LEU A 40 -16.37 2.80 -12.62
C LEU A 40 -15.36 2.28 -11.60
N HIS A 41 -14.12 2.12 -12.03
CA HIS A 41 -12.94 1.98 -11.19
C HIS A 41 -12.18 3.31 -11.20
N ALA A 42 -12.20 4.04 -10.08
CA ALA A 42 -11.67 5.39 -9.95
C ALA A 42 -10.61 5.46 -8.83
N TYR A 43 -9.54 4.69 -8.99
CA TYR A 43 -8.46 4.57 -8.00
C TYR A 43 -7.37 5.62 -8.21
N HIS A 44 -7.08 6.41 -7.18
CA HIS A 44 -6.00 7.41 -7.19
C HIS A 44 -4.78 6.91 -6.39
N GLY A 45 -3.96 6.06 -7.02
CA GLY A 45 -2.80 5.44 -6.35
C GLY A 45 -1.78 6.43 -5.81
N ALA A 46 -1.45 7.48 -6.56
CA ALA A 46 -0.47 8.49 -6.13
C ALA A 46 -0.93 9.26 -4.87
N ALA A 47 -2.24 9.41 -4.65
CA ALA A 47 -2.76 10.09 -3.47
C ALA A 47 -2.47 9.36 -2.16
N GLN A 48 -2.26 8.04 -2.21
CA GLN A 48 -1.98 7.20 -1.04
C GLN A 48 -0.70 7.62 -0.29
N HIS A 49 0.24 8.23 -1.01
CA HIS A 49 1.58 8.58 -0.54
C HIS A 49 1.78 10.10 -0.35
N LEU A 50 0.73 10.90 -0.48
CA LEU A 50 0.76 12.32 -0.12
C LEU A 50 0.83 12.45 1.39
N ARG A 51 1.90 13.07 1.91
CA ARG A 51 2.20 13.07 3.35
C ARG A 51 1.23 13.92 4.15
N ARG A 52 0.83 15.07 3.61
CA ARG A 52 -0.01 16.02 4.33
C ARG A 52 -1.51 15.70 4.16
N PRO A 53 -2.31 15.68 5.23
CA PRO A 53 -3.75 15.42 5.15
C PRO A 53 -4.49 16.36 4.19
N ALA A 54 -4.12 17.64 4.16
CA ALA A 54 -4.74 18.62 3.26
C ALA A 54 -4.52 18.29 1.77
N GLU A 55 -3.33 17.78 1.42
CA GLU A 55 -3.00 17.39 0.05
C GLU A 55 -3.82 16.15 -0.37
N ARG A 56 -3.93 15.14 0.52
CA ARG A 56 -4.78 13.97 0.29
C ARG A 56 -6.24 14.36 0.09
N ARG A 57 -6.77 15.22 0.97
CA ARG A 57 -8.16 15.73 0.85
C ARG A 57 -8.41 16.42 -0.49
N ALA A 58 -7.53 17.30 -0.91
CA ALA A 58 -7.66 17.99 -2.19
C ALA A 58 -7.60 17.03 -3.38
N ALA A 59 -6.69 16.08 -3.37
CA ALA A 59 -6.55 15.08 -4.44
C ALA A 59 -7.79 14.18 -4.54
N ILE A 60 -8.30 13.69 -3.42
CA ILE A 60 -9.46 12.80 -3.40
C ILE A 60 -10.76 13.58 -3.68
N ALA A 61 -10.90 14.80 -3.22
CA ALA A 61 -12.05 15.64 -3.59
C ALA A 61 -12.13 15.80 -5.12
N ARG A 62 -11.00 16.06 -5.77
CA ARG A 62 -10.96 16.16 -7.24
C ARG A 62 -11.25 14.83 -7.93
N ALA A 63 -10.71 13.72 -7.41
CA ALA A 63 -10.99 12.38 -7.94
C ALA A 63 -12.49 12.04 -7.82
N ALA A 64 -13.11 12.33 -6.69
CA ALA A 64 -14.53 12.11 -6.45
C ALA A 64 -15.41 12.96 -7.37
N GLU A 65 -15.05 14.23 -7.59
CA GLU A 65 -15.73 15.10 -8.55
C GLU A 65 -15.72 14.51 -9.96
N LEU A 66 -14.54 14.11 -10.47
CA LEU A 66 -14.38 13.51 -11.79
C LEU A 66 -15.17 12.19 -11.94
N ALA A 67 -15.14 11.35 -10.91
CA ALA A 67 -15.90 10.11 -10.89
C ALA A 67 -17.41 10.35 -10.89
N SER A 68 -17.90 11.31 -10.09
CA SER A 68 -19.32 11.68 -9.99
C SER A 68 -19.85 12.28 -11.29
N GLU A 69 -19.11 13.20 -11.90
CA GLU A 69 -19.45 13.78 -13.21
C GLU A 69 -19.53 12.72 -14.30
N THR A 70 -18.55 11.79 -14.32
CA THR A 70 -18.49 10.69 -15.29
C THR A 70 -19.66 9.72 -15.09
N LYS A 71 -19.92 9.30 -13.85
CA LYS A 71 -21.08 8.49 -13.48
C LYS A 71 -22.37 9.14 -13.97
N SER A 72 -22.58 10.40 -13.64
CA SER A 72 -23.77 11.14 -14.03
C SER A 72 -23.94 11.25 -15.56
N LEU A 73 -22.84 11.37 -16.31
CA LEU A 73 -22.86 11.38 -17.77
C LEU A 73 -23.31 10.03 -18.33
N ILE A 74 -22.80 8.93 -17.80
CA ILE A 74 -23.16 7.55 -18.19
C ILE A 74 -24.64 7.27 -17.88
N GLU A 75 -25.12 7.64 -16.69
CA GLU A 75 -26.51 7.46 -16.28
C GLU A 75 -27.48 8.27 -17.13
N ARG A 76 -27.14 9.52 -17.49
CA ARG A 76 -27.95 10.32 -18.42
C ARG A 76 -28.04 9.72 -19.82
N ALA A 77 -27.07 8.91 -20.23
CA ALA A 77 -27.12 8.17 -21.48
C ALA A 77 -27.95 6.86 -21.40
N GLY A 78 -28.59 6.60 -20.24
CA GLY A 78 -29.44 5.43 -20.02
C GLY A 78 -28.69 4.16 -19.65
N ILE A 79 -27.40 4.26 -19.29
CA ILE A 79 -26.58 3.12 -18.86
C ILE A 79 -26.49 3.17 -17.32
N ASP A 80 -26.91 2.09 -16.65
CA ASP A 80 -26.80 1.99 -15.19
C ASP A 80 -25.33 1.93 -14.75
N CYS A 81 -24.96 2.77 -13.75
CA CYS A 81 -23.60 2.84 -13.21
C CYS A 81 -23.64 2.63 -11.69
N GLY A 82 -23.92 1.40 -11.27
CA GLY A 82 -24.20 1.04 -9.88
C GLY A 82 -22.99 1.11 -8.96
N THR A 83 -21.79 0.81 -9.47
CA THR A 83 -20.56 0.74 -8.67
C THR A 83 -19.62 1.89 -9.01
N VAL A 84 -19.09 2.55 -7.99
CA VAL A 84 -17.88 3.38 -8.06
C VAL A 84 -16.90 2.85 -7.02
N THR A 85 -15.83 2.23 -7.49
CA THR A 85 -14.83 1.56 -6.64
C THR A 85 -13.48 2.26 -6.72
N GLY A 86 -12.74 2.24 -5.63
CA GLY A 86 -11.42 2.85 -5.53
C GLY A 86 -10.91 2.88 -4.09
N ALA A 87 -10.14 3.89 -3.76
CA ALA A 87 -9.50 4.06 -2.45
C ALA A 87 -8.35 3.07 -2.16
N GLY A 88 -7.47 3.50 -1.30
CA GLY A 88 -6.42 2.69 -0.70
C GLY A 88 -6.27 3.00 0.78
N THR A 89 -5.30 2.39 1.42
CA THR A 89 -5.06 2.51 2.87
C THR A 89 -4.83 3.95 3.33
N GLY A 90 -4.23 4.79 2.47
CA GLY A 90 -3.89 6.18 2.84
C GLY A 90 -5.07 7.17 2.72
N THR A 91 -6.17 6.80 2.06
CA THR A 91 -7.23 7.75 1.72
C THR A 91 -8.65 7.24 1.93
N PHE A 92 -8.87 5.96 2.19
CA PHE A 92 -10.18 5.28 2.19
C PHE A 92 -11.30 6.04 2.93
N ALA A 93 -10.98 6.75 4.01
CA ALA A 93 -11.95 7.52 4.76
C ALA A 93 -12.49 8.71 3.95
N LEU A 94 -11.65 9.31 3.11
CA LEU A 94 -12.02 10.43 2.24
C LEU A 94 -12.98 9.99 1.13
N GLU A 95 -12.68 8.85 0.48
CA GLU A 95 -13.56 8.27 -0.54
C GLU A 95 -14.88 7.82 0.09
N ARG A 96 -14.87 7.12 1.23
CA ARG A 96 -16.07 6.72 1.96
C ARG A 96 -16.99 7.92 2.24
N ASP A 97 -16.40 9.02 2.70
CA ASP A 97 -17.15 10.20 3.14
C ASP A 97 -17.52 11.13 1.98
N SER A 98 -17.02 10.87 0.76
CA SER A 98 -17.33 11.66 -0.44
C SER A 98 -18.79 11.52 -0.92
N GLY A 99 -19.47 10.43 -0.54
CA GLY A 99 -20.80 10.08 -1.05
C GLY A 99 -20.81 9.61 -2.52
N VAL A 100 -19.65 9.43 -3.14
CA VAL A 100 -19.49 9.00 -4.54
C VAL A 100 -19.09 7.52 -4.63
N TYR A 101 -18.12 7.13 -3.83
CA TYR A 101 -17.64 5.74 -3.79
C TYR A 101 -18.55 4.88 -2.92
N ASN A 102 -18.90 3.69 -3.43
CA ASN A 102 -19.68 2.70 -2.70
C ASN A 102 -18.98 1.36 -2.53
N GLU A 103 -17.75 1.26 -3.07
CA GLU A 103 -16.85 0.13 -2.86
C GLU A 103 -15.42 0.65 -2.61
N LEU A 104 -14.71 0.08 -1.63
CA LEU A 104 -13.39 0.51 -1.22
C LEU A 104 -12.38 -0.64 -1.36
N GLN A 105 -11.14 -0.34 -1.80
CA GLN A 105 -10.10 -1.32 -2.12
C GLN A 105 -8.85 -1.25 -1.22
N PRO A 106 -8.90 -0.83 0.07
CA PRO A 106 -7.70 -0.83 0.91
C PRO A 106 -7.21 -2.25 1.15
N GLY A 107 -5.91 -2.47 1.02
CA GLY A 107 -5.25 -3.77 1.24
C GLY A 107 -4.18 -3.70 2.31
N SER A 108 -3.25 -2.77 2.19
CA SER A 108 -2.04 -2.68 3.04
C SER A 108 -2.34 -2.40 4.52
N TYR A 109 -3.55 -1.95 4.86
CA TYR A 109 -3.95 -1.67 6.26
C TYR A 109 -3.85 -2.90 7.18
N VAL A 110 -3.95 -4.12 6.64
CA VAL A 110 -3.85 -5.36 7.43
C VAL A 110 -2.43 -5.58 7.96
N PHE A 111 -1.44 -5.00 7.32
CA PHE A 111 -0.03 -5.11 7.66
C PHE A 111 0.58 -3.79 8.11
N MET A 112 0.23 -2.71 7.45
CA MET A 112 0.93 -1.43 7.43
C MET A 112 2.39 -1.59 7.00
N ASP A 113 3.07 -0.48 6.80
CA ASP A 113 4.49 -0.40 6.50
C ASP A 113 5.06 0.97 6.83
N ALA A 114 6.37 1.14 6.64
CA ALA A 114 7.04 2.40 6.93
C ALA A 114 6.60 3.54 5.99
N ASP A 115 6.17 3.23 4.77
CA ASP A 115 5.72 4.26 3.83
C ASP A 115 4.38 4.86 4.26
N TYR A 116 3.37 4.04 4.54
CA TYR A 116 2.10 4.51 5.12
C TYR A 116 2.27 5.11 6.51
N GLY A 117 3.24 4.60 7.29
CA GLY A 117 3.58 5.14 8.61
C GLY A 117 4.10 6.58 8.59
N ARG A 118 4.66 7.03 7.45
CA ARG A 118 5.13 8.41 7.25
C ARG A 118 4.01 9.40 6.95
N ASN A 119 2.81 8.94 6.63
CA ASN A 119 1.69 9.84 6.36
C ASN A 119 1.27 10.57 7.65
N GLU A 120 1.30 11.89 7.63
CA GLU A 120 0.73 12.72 8.67
C GLU A 120 -0.77 12.47 8.77
N ARG A 121 -1.34 12.50 9.97
CA ARG A 121 -2.75 12.21 10.22
C ARG A 121 -3.38 13.27 11.07
N ASP A 122 -4.64 13.55 10.81
CA ASP A 122 -5.47 14.36 11.70
C ASP A 122 -5.79 13.57 12.99
N ALA A 123 -6.19 14.27 14.05
CA ALA A 123 -6.35 13.66 15.38
C ALA A 123 -7.47 12.60 15.45
N ASP A 124 -8.47 12.72 14.58
CA ASP A 124 -9.65 11.87 14.46
C ASP A 124 -9.52 10.81 13.37
N GLU A 125 -8.40 10.78 12.64
CA GLU A 125 -8.17 9.83 11.57
C GLU A 125 -7.89 8.41 12.11
N THR A 126 -8.54 7.41 11.51
CA THR A 126 -8.32 6.00 11.89
C THR A 126 -6.86 5.60 11.77
N ARG A 127 -6.33 5.00 12.82
CA ARG A 127 -4.96 4.47 12.85
C ARG A 127 -4.99 2.95 12.85
N PHE A 128 -4.21 2.38 11.95
CA PHE A 128 -3.95 0.94 11.93
C PHE A 128 -2.60 0.67 12.57
N GLU A 129 -2.50 -0.45 13.26
CA GLU A 129 -1.26 -0.89 13.89
C GLU A 129 -0.35 -1.60 12.88
N GLN A 130 0.96 -1.48 13.10
CA GLN A 130 1.95 -2.22 12.36
C GLN A 130 1.92 -3.69 12.80
N SER A 131 1.70 -4.60 11.86
CA SER A 131 1.61 -6.04 12.16
C SER A 131 2.60 -6.92 11.36
N LEU A 132 3.17 -6.41 10.27
CA LEU A 132 4.16 -7.12 9.46
C LEU A 132 5.58 -6.69 9.83
N PHE A 133 6.41 -7.66 10.16
CA PHE A 133 7.82 -7.44 10.47
C PHE A 133 8.70 -8.43 9.72
N VAL A 134 9.88 -7.98 9.32
CA VAL A 134 10.97 -8.86 8.90
C VAL A 134 11.88 -9.05 10.11
N TRP A 135 12.05 -10.31 10.53
CA TRP A 135 12.95 -10.67 11.63
C TRP A 135 14.36 -10.85 11.10
N THR A 136 15.32 -10.17 11.71
CA THR A 136 16.71 -10.20 11.28
C THR A 136 17.68 -10.39 12.45
N THR A 137 18.86 -10.94 12.17
CA THR A 137 19.89 -11.21 13.15
C THR A 137 21.14 -10.37 12.87
N VAL A 138 21.76 -9.84 13.91
CA VAL A 138 23.03 -9.13 13.82
C VAL A 138 24.15 -10.13 13.57
N MET A 139 24.74 -10.06 12.37
CA MET A 139 25.81 -10.97 11.94
C MET A 139 27.22 -10.45 12.24
N SER A 140 27.38 -9.14 12.37
CA SER A 140 28.69 -8.53 12.59
C SER A 140 28.54 -7.14 13.22
N THR A 141 29.49 -6.80 14.07
CA THR A 141 29.64 -5.46 14.69
C THR A 141 31.05 -4.96 14.47
N PRO A 142 31.44 -4.60 13.22
CA PRO A 142 32.84 -4.31 12.86
C PRO A 142 33.35 -2.97 13.39
N ALA A 143 32.45 -2.07 13.82
CA ALA A 143 32.81 -0.79 14.41
C ALA A 143 31.71 -0.34 15.39
N PRO A 144 31.99 0.58 16.33
CA PRO A 144 31.01 1.05 17.33
C PRO A 144 29.78 1.74 16.72
N ASP A 145 29.93 2.34 15.55
CA ASP A 145 28.89 3.05 14.81
C ASP A 145 28.22 2.21 13.72
N ARG A 146 28.59 0.91 13.58
CA ARG A 146 28.13 0.07 12.49
C ARG A 146 27.91 -1.38 12.89
N ALA A 147 26.75 -1.90 12.53
CA ALA A 147 26.43 -3.32 12.58
C ALA A 147 25.95 -3.82 11.20
N ILE A 148 26.00 -5.13 11.01
CA ILE A 148 25.49 -5.81 9.80
C ILE A 148 24.45 -6.81 10.22
N VAL A 149 23.32 -6.81 9.51
CA VAL A 149 22.23 -7.78 9.69
C VAL A 149 22.11 -8.71 8.48
N ASP A 150 21.52 -9.89 8.68
CA ASP A 150 21.30 -10.93 7.66
C ASP A 150 20.08 -10.67 6.75
N ALA A 151 19.44 -9.52 6.86
CA ALA A 151 18.37 -9.10 5.98
C ALA A 151 18.85 -8.06 4.96
N GLY A 152 18.74 -8.39 3.70
CA GLY A 152 19.02 -7.54 2.55
C GLY A 152 17.86 -7.52 1.57
N LEU A 153 18.12 -7.23 0.30
CA LEU A 153 17.11 -7.11 -0.77
C LEU A 153 16.32 -8.41 -1.03
N LYS A 154 16.85 -9.56 -0.63
CA LYS A 154 16.13 -10.84 -0.67
C LYS A 154 15.12 -11.01 0.48
N ALA A 155 15.16 -10.13 1.49
CA ALA A 155 14.29 -10.19 2.67
C ALA A 155 13.26 -9.06 2.71
N PHE A 156 13.50 -7.94 2.03
CA PHE A 156 12.57 -6.80 1.98
C PHE A 156 12.75 -5.98 0.71
N ALA A 157 11.67 -5.33 0.29
CA ALA A 157 11.69 -4.36 -0.80
C ALA A 157 12.11 -2.95 -0.31
N VAL A 158 12.69 -2.16 -1.22
CA VAL A 158 13.16 -0.79 -0.95
C VAL A 158 12.59 0.24 -1.92
N ASP A 159 11.63 -0.13 -2.74
CA ASP A 159 10.98 0.72 -3.74
C ASP A 159 10.31 1.97 -3.13
N SER A 160 9.78 1.84 -1.92
CA SER A 160 9.17 2.94 -1.15
C SER A 160 10.06 3.42 0.02
N GLY A 161 11.33 3.07 0.01
CA GLY A 161 12.32 3.44 1.02
C GLY A 161 12.79 2.29 1.89
N MET A 162 13.80 2.57 2.69
CA MET A 162 14.42 1.58 3.58
C MET A 162 13.48 1.19 4.72
N PRO A 163 13.52 -0.08 5.17
CA PRO A 163 12.88 -0.53 6.40
C PRO A 163 13.32 0.28 7.62
N LEU A 164 12.45 0.33 8.63
CA LEU A 164 12.71 0.96 9.91
C LEU A 164 12.83 -0.10 11.03
N PHE A 165 13.70 0.11 11.99
CA PHE A 165 13.72 -0.72 13.19
C PHE A 165 12.50 -0.41 14.08
N SER A 166 11.75 -1.44 14.48
CA SER A 166 10.53 -1.28 15.30
C SER A 166 10.87 -0.84 16.73
N ASP A 167 11.79 -1.55 17.39
CA ASP A 167 12.00 -1.45 18.82
C ASP A 167 13.47 -1.08 19.18
N ALA A 168 14.21 -0.48 18.25
CA ALA A 168 15.62 -0.15 18.46
C ALA A 168 15.90 1.32 18.06
N PRO A 169 15.51 2.28 18.93
CA PRO A 169 15.78 3.69 18.68
C PRO A 169 17.31 3.91 18.62
N GLY A 170 17.73 4.71 17.64
CA GLY A 170 19.15 4.97 17.39
C GLY A 170 19.81 3.99 16.41
N LEU A 171 19.10 3.00 15.91
CA LEU A 171 19.53 2.19 14.78
C LEU A 171 18.84 2.67 13.49
N GLU A 172 19.61 2.70 12.41
CA GLU A 172 19.11 3.04 11.06
C GLU A 172 19.68 2.07 10.04
N LEU A 173 18.82 1.48 9.23
CA LEU A 173 19.22 0.68 8.08
C LEU A 173 19.55 1.63 6.92
N THR A 174 20.84 1.80 6.60
CA THR A 174 21.31 2.81 5.64
C THR A 174 21.56 2.26 4.24
N LYS A 175 21.82 0.96 4.13
CA LYS A 175 22.13 0.29 2.87
C LYS A 175 21.72 -1.18 2.95
N ALA A 176 21.25 -1.72 1.83
CA ALA A 176 21.04 -3.14 1.63
C ALA A 176 21.83 -3.63 0.41
N SER A 177 22.42 -4.79 0.53
CA SER A 177 22.86 -5.66 -0.56
C SER A 177 21.93 -6.86 -0.64
N ASP A 178 22.25 -7.87 -1.43
CA ASP A 178 21.36 -9.02 -1.64
C ASP A 178 20.89 -9.67 -0.33
N GLU A 179 21.85 -9.95 0.58
CA GLU A 179 21.63 -10.72 1.81
C GLU A 179 22.04 -9.97 3.09
N HIS A 180 22.54 -8.73 2.98
CA HIS A 180 23.03 -7.99 4.14
C HIS A 180 22.48 -6.57 4.19
N GLY A 181 22.09 -6.15 5.39
CA GLY A 181 21.76 -4.78 5.71
C GLY A 181 22.86 -4.11 6.54
N VAL A 182 23.24 -2.89 6.14
CA VAL A 182 24.18 -2.06 6.89
C VAL A 182 23.40 -1.17 7.86
N VAL A 183 23.68 -1.34 9.13
CA VAL A 183 23.06 -0.61 10.22
C VAL A 183 24.01 0.46 10.74
N ARG A 184 23.57 1.70 10.74
CA ARG A 184 24.22 2.81 11.44
C ARG A 184 23.71 2.87 12.88
N VAL A 185 24.64 3.00 13.82
CA VAL A 185 24.34 3.22 15.23
C VAL A 185 24.55 4.70 15.56
N ALA A 186 23.52 5.37 16.05
CA ALA A 186 23.61 6.77 16.39
C ALA A 186 24.60 7.00 17.58
N ALA A 187 25.30 8.10 17.56
CA ALA A 187 26.23 8.46 18.63
C ALA A 187 25.50 8.50 19.98
N GLY A 188 26.08 7.86 20.99
CA GLY A 188 25.49 7.77 22.33
C GLY A 188 24.40 6.70 22.49
N SER A 189 24.00 6.02 21.42
CA SER A 189 23.10 4.87 21.50
C SER A 189 23.85 3.59 21.84
N ALA A 190 23.22 2.67 22.56
CA ALA A 190 23.73 1.33 22.74
C ALA A 190 23.63 0.59 21.40
N GLY A 191 24.77 0.19 20.83
CA GLY A 191 24.82 -0.64 19.65
C GLY A 191 24.30 -2.06 19.92
N PRO A 192 23.79 -2.75 18.89
CA PRO A 192 23.38 -4.12 19.02
C PRO A 192 24.61 -5.03 19.16
N LYS A 193 24.41 -6.20 19.76
CA LYS A 193 25.45 -7.23 19.92
C LYS A 193 25.33 -8.27 18.82
N LEU A 194 26.40 -8.97 18.56
CA LEU A 194 26.42 -10.15 17.69
C LEU A 194 25.37 -11.18 18.16
N GLY A 195 24.52 -11.60 17.26
CA GLY A 195 23.45 -12.57 17.52
C GLY A 195 22.15 -11.94 18.03
N ASP A 196 22.11 -10.63 18.30
CA ASP A 196 20.86 -9.95 18.65
C ASP A 196 19.86 -10.07 17.50
N ARG A 197 18.60 -10.25 17.86
CA ARG A 197 17.49 -10.32 16.90
C ARG A 197 16.70 -9.02 16.92
N LEU A 198 16.45 -8.49 15.74
CA LEU A 198 15.81 -7.19 15.56
C LEU A 198 14.60 -7.35 14.63
N LYS A 199 13.60 -6.49 14.82
CA LYS A 199 12.43 -6.42 13.95
C LYS A 199 12.53 -5.21 13.04
N LEU A 200 12.34 -5.43 11.73
CA LEU A 200 12.26 -4.39 10.72
C LEU A 200 10.82 -4.22 10.27
N VAL A 201 10.30 -3.01 10.31
CA VAL A 201 9.09 -2.61 9.60
C VAL A 201 9.48 -2.43 8.13
N PRO A 202 8.94 -3.20 7.19
CA PRO A 202 9.30 -3.07 5.78
C PRO A 202 8.98 -1.68 5.26
N GLY A 203 9.78 -1.22 4.28
CA GLY A 203 9.53 0.04 3.58
C GLY A 203 8.19 0.03 2.84
N HIS A 204 7.86 -1.12 2.23
CA HIS A 204 6.63 -1.40 1.52
C HIS A 204 6.21 -2.85 1.75
N CYS A 205 4.98 -3.07 2.23
CA CYS A 205 4.52 -4.40 2.61
C CYS A 205 4.30 -5.32 1.40
N ASP A 206 3.67 -4.84 0.33
CA ASP A 206 3.24 -5.67 -0.80
C ASP A 206 4.40 -6.43 -1.48
N PRO A 207 5.44 -5.77 -2.01
CA PRO A 207 6.56 -6.48 -2.63
C PRO A 207 7.40 -7.25 -1.61
N THR A 208 7.40 -6.86 -0.33
CA THR A 208 8.09 -7.62 0.73
C THR A 208 7.41 -8.96 0.97
N VAL A 209 6.07 -9.01 1.09
CA VAL A 209 5.32 -10.27 1.24
C VAL A 209 5.58 -11.21 0.07
N ASN A 210 5.69 -10.68 -1.15
CA ASN A 210 5.97 -11.49 -2.35
C ASN A 210 7.36 -12.17 -2.36
N LEU A 211 8.27 -11.80 -1.46
CA LEU A 211 9.58 -12.46 -1.31
C LEU A 211 9.51 -13.78 -0.51
N TYR A 212 8.40 -14.04 0.19
CA TYR A 212 8.27 -15.15 1.14
C TYR A 212 7.21 -16.17 0.70
N ASP A 213 7.48 -17.44 0.99
CA ASP A 213 6.51 -18.52 0.80
C ASP A 213 5.49 -18.60 1.95
N TRP A 214 5.86 -18.09 3.13
CA TRP A 214 5.10 -18.21 4.37
C TRP A 214 5.14 -16.95 5.19
N ILE A 215 4.02 -16.66 5.89
CA ILE A 215 3.95 -15.70 6.97
C ILE A 215 3.84 -16.47 8.29
N VAL A 216 4.69 -16.14 9.25
CA VAL A 216 4.65 -16.70 10.60
C VAL A 216 3.76 -15.83 11.47
N ALA A 217 2.58 -16.33 11.83
CA ALA A 217 1.67 -15.62 12.74
C ALA A 217 2.11 -15.83 14.19
N VAL A 218 2.37 -14.71 14.89
CA VAL A 218 2.88 -14.70 16.27
C VAL A 218 1.93 -13.89 17.14
N ARG A 219 1.59 -14.44 18.31
CA ARG A 219 0.86 -13.74 19.37
C ARG A 219 1.46 -14.08 20.72
N ASN A 220 1.68 -13.09 21.59
CA ASN A 220 2.27 -13.25 22.91
C ASN A 220 3.56 -14.10 22.88
N ASP A 221 4.46 -13.78 21.93
CA ASP A 221 5.74 -14.46 21.69
C ASP A 221 5.64 -15.96 21.33
N GLN A 222 4.45 -16.42 20.95
CA GLN A 222 4.22 -17.79 20.49
C GLN A 222 3.78 -17.80 19.03
N VAL A 223 4.31 -18.76 18.26
CA VAL A 223 3.85 -19.03 16.90
C VAL A 223 2.48 -19.70 16.96
N GLU A 224 1.45 -19.03 16.43
CA GLU A 224 0.10 -19.58 16.36
C GLU A 224 -0.17 -20.34 15.06
N ALA A 225 0.41 -19.86 13.94
CA ALA A 225 0.17 -20.45 12.63
C ALA A 225 1.26 -20.11 11.63
N LEU A 226 1.34 -20.90 10.56
CA LEU A 226 2.08 -20.62 9.34
C LEU A 226 1.07 -20.46 8.21
N TRP A 227 1.04 -19.28 7.59
CA TRP A 227 0.14 -18.98 6.47
C TRP A 227 0.91 -18.99 5.16
N PRO A 228 0.53 -19.84 4.19
CA PRO A 228 1.18 -19.80 2.88
C PRO A 228 0.81 -18.53 2.12
N VAL A 229 1.78 -17.95 1.42
CA VAL A 229 1.54 -16.86 0.46
C VAL A 229 1.11 -17.53 -0.86
N ALA A 230 -0.15 -17.96 -0.92
CA ALA A 230 -0.67 -18.88 -1.94
C ALA A 230 -0.60 -18.33 -3.38
N ALA A 231 -0.71 -17.01 -3.56
CA ALA A 231 -0.66 -16.37 -4.87
C ALA A 231 0.75 -15.89 -5.27
N ARG A 232 1.77 -16.19 -4.47
CA ARG A 232 3.14 -15.79 -4.76
C ARG A 232 3.61 -16.34 -6.11
N GLY A 233 4.10 -15.45 -6.97
CA GLY A 233 4.58 -15.80 -8.31
C GLY A 233 3.49 -16.06 -9.36
N ALA A 234 2.21 -16.00 -9.00
CA ALA A 234 1.08 -16.15 -9.91
C ALA A 234 0.77 -14.80 -10.61
N LEU A 235 1.68 -14.34 -11.45
CA LEU A 235 1.58 -13.05 -12.16
C LEU A 235 1.05 -13.18 -13.60
N THR A 236 0.46 -14.31 -13.96
CA THR A 236 -0.09 -14.59 -15.31
C THR A 236 -1.58 -14.83 -15.24
#